data_bab89de7db7865095d46a57634ffe4f3
#
_entry.id   bab89de7db7865095d46a57634ffe4f3
#
_cell.length_a   1.000
_cell.length_b   1.000
_cell.length_c   1.000
_cell.angle_alpha   90.00
_cell.angle_beta   90.00
_cell.angle_gamma   90.00
#
_symmetry.space_group_name_H-M   'P 1'
#
loop_
_entity.id
_entity.type
_entity.pdbx_description
1 polymer ?
#
loop_
_entity_poly.entity_id
_entity_poly.type
_entity_poly.pdbx_seq_one_letter_code
_entity_poly.pdbx_strand_id
1 'polypeptide(L)'
;HNLFLSTHKNGDLVNNIKHKFDELWDSSFSLTNEWINEYKQSFEYQTLQKVFDNTVVQNSEIKKFNESKLIKPNLMQEHALKSLESLRNVGGEKGLIISATGTGKTILCALDVRAYSPDKFLFIVHNEGILNRAIEEFKKVFPYEDESDFGLLTGKRKDHDAKFLFATIQTLSKKENYKFFNSNHFDYIVFDEAHRTAASSYRSEER
;
A
#
# COMPACT_ATOMS: atom_id res chain seq x y z
N HIS A 1 19.36 -0.64 5.21
CA HIS A 1 20.04 0.61 5.51
C HIS A 1 19.92 1.53 4.30
N ASN A 2 18.95 2.42 4.28
CA ASN A 2 18.81 3.37 3.20
C ASN A 2 19.33 4.72 3.71
N LEU A 3 20.55 5.03 3.30
CA LEU A 3 21.14 6.34 3.48
C LEU A 3 20.54 7.26 2.41
N PHE A 4 19.74 8.23 2.82
CA PHE A 4 19.35 9.32 1.95
C PHE A 4 20.43 10.38 2.00
N LEU A 5 21.25 10.45 0.98
CA LEU A 5 22.12 11.59 0.76
C LEU A 5 21.34 12.62 -0.03
N SER A 6 20.86 13.65 0.65
CA SER A 6 20.35 14.85 -0.01
C SER A 6 21.55 15.61 -0.60
N THR A 7 21.62 15.69 -1.91
CA THR A 7 22.58 16.54 -2.63
C THR A 7 22.10 17.98 -2.77
N HIS A 8 21.00 18.36 -2.14
CA HIS A 8 20.54 19.74 -2.10
C HIS A 8 21.48 20.58 -1.22
N LYS A 9 21.84 21.77 -1.73
CA LYS A 9 22.83 22.71 -1.16
C LYS A 9 22.62 23.09 0.31
N ASN A 10 21.47 22.83 0.91
CA ASN A 10 21.17 23.21 2.30
C ASN A 10 20.94 22.07 3.26
N GLY A 11 20.78 20.84 2.81
CA GLY A 11 20.60 19.69 3.71
C GLY A 11 19.42 19.75 4.70
N ASP A 12 18.63 20.82 4.66
CA ASP A 12 17.64 21.21 5.67
C ASP A 12 16.57 20.12 5.87
N LEU A 13 16.13 19.47 4.79
CA LEU A 13 15.12 18.41 4.90
C LEU A 13 15.68 17.19 5.65
N VAL A 14 16.91 16.78 5.34
CA VAL A 14 17.57 15.64 6.00
C VAL A 14 17.86 15.98 7.46
N ASN A 15 18.31 17.19 7.74
CA ASN A 15 18.56 17.66 9.11
C ASN A 15 17.25 17.72 9.91
N ASN A 16 16.17 18.21 9.32
CA ASN A 16 14.85 18.23 9.98
C ASN A 16 14.32 16.82 10.25
N ILE A 17 14.48 15.88 9.29
CA ILE A 17 14.08 14.47 9.49
C ILE A 17 14.93 13.83 10.58
N LYS A 18 16.25 14.08 10.60
CA LYS A 18 17.15 13.58 11.62
C LYS A 18 16.78 14.15 12.99
N HIS A 19 16.59 15.45 13.08
CA HIS A 19 16.22 16.11 14.33
C HIS A 19 14.89 15.54 14.88
N LYS A 20 13.90 15.36 14.01
CA LYS A 20 12.63 14.77 14.40
C LYS A 20 12.75 13.31 14.81
N PHE A 21 13.62 12.56 14.15
CA PHE A 21 13.93 11.19 14.54
C PHE A 21 14.61 11.15 15.92
N ASP A 22 15.60 12.01 16.13
CA ASP A 22 16.34 12.09 17.41
C ASP A 22 15.38 12.48 18.55
N GLU A 23 14.49 13.47 18.35
CA GLU A 23 13.44 13.83 19.30
C GLU A 23 12.53 12.64 19.67
N LEU A 24 12.06 11.89 18.66
CA LEU A 24 11.22 10.73 18.88
C LEU A 24 11.99 9.59 19.55
N TRP A 25 13.24 9.42 19.20
CA TRP A 25 14.11 8.41 19.81
C TRP A 25 14.38 8.72 21.29
N ASP A 26 14.71 9.95 21.62
CA ASP A 26 14.97 10.39 22.97
C ASP A 26 13.71 10.37 23.86
N SER A 27 12.53 10.58 23.25
CA SER A 27 11.24 10.45 23.94
C SER A 27 10.74 9.01 24.02
N SER A 28 11.37 8.07 23.33
CA SER A 28 10.99 6.67 23.35
C SER A 28 11.54 5.95 24.58
N PHE A 29 10.88 4.89 24.99
CA PHE A 29 11.37 4.00 26.03
C PHE A 29 11.57 2.59 25.50
N SER A 30 12.54 1.88 26.08
CA SER A 30 12.81 0.49 25.70
C SER A 30 11.67 -0.41 26.13
N LEU A 31 11.21 -1.27 25.20
CA LEU A 31 10.23 -2.30 25.53
C LEU A 31 10.87 -3.32 26.49
N THR A 32 10.38 -3.35 27.71
CA THR A 32 10.76 -4.37 28.69
C THR A 32 9.78 -5.54 28.70
N ASN A 33 10.20 -6.69 29.22
CA ASN A 33 9.29 -7.82 29.38
C ASN A 33 8.14 -7.50 30.34
N GLU A 34 8.37 -6.67 31.33
CA GLU A 34 7.36 -6.18 32.26
C GLU A 34 6.30 -5.38 31.50
N TRP A 35 6.71 -4.40 30.69
CA TRP A 35 5.82 -3.59 29.88
C TRP A 35 4.99 -4.45 28.91
N ILE A 36 5.64 -5.43 28.27
CA ILE A 36 4.95 -6.36 27.35
C ILE A 36 3.88 -7.17 28.11
N ASN A 37 4.18 -7.61 29.33
CA ASN A 37 3.23 -8.37 30.13
C ASN A 37 2.07 -7.50 30.65
N GLU A 38 2.34 -6.26 31.06
CA GLU A 38 1.32 -5.28 31.42
C GLU A 38 0.40 -4.96 30.23
N TYR A 39 0.98 -4.74 29.06
CA TYR A 39 0.22 -4.52 27.82
C TYR A 39 -0.71 -5.69 27.49
N LYS A 40 -0.23 -6.93 27.62
CA LYS A 40 -1.06 -8.13 27.42
C LYS A 40 -2.22 -8.24 28.41
N GLN A 41 -2.09 -7.64 29.59
CA GLN A 41 -3.15 -7.57 30.60
C GLN A 41 -4.07 -6.37 30.39
N SER A 42 -3.73 -5.45 29.51
CA SER A 42 -4.55 -4.28 29.26
C SER A 42 -5.94 -4.66 28.74
N PHE A 43 -6.93 -3.87 29.11
CA PHE A 43 -8.30 -4.04 28.65
C PHE A 43 -8.40 -4.05 27.10
N GLU A 44 -7.59 -3.23 26.46
CA GLU A 44 -7.53 -3.11 25.00
C GLU A 44 -7.07 -4.42 24.35
N TYR A 45 -5.97 -5.02 24.83
CA TYR A 45 -5.48 -6.29 24.32
C TYR A 45 -6.45 -7.44 24.58
N GLN A 46 -7.03 -7.52 25.79
CA GLN A 46 -8.02 -8.55 26.13
C GLN A 46 -9.33 -8.39 25.36
N THR A 47 -9.74 -7.15 25.07
CA THR A 47 -10.91 -6.87 24.26
C THR A 47 -10.69 -7.31 22.81
N LEU A 48 -9.51 -7.05 22.24
CA LEU A 48 -9.13 -7.55 20.93
C LEU A 48 -9.11 -9.08 20.88
N GLN A 49 -8.53 -9.75 21.88
CA GLN A 49 -8.56 -11.20 21.98
C GLN A 49 -9.98 -11.75 22.06
N LYS A 50 -10.86 -11.18 22.90
CA LYS A 50 -12.26 -11.59 23.01
C LYS A 50 -13.05 -11.37 21.72
N VAL A 51 -12.76 -10.29 20.98
CA VAL A 51 -13.35 -10.05 19.66
C VAL A 51 -12.88 -11.12 18.69
N PHE A 52 -11.60 -11.49 18.70
CA PHE A 52 -11.06 -12.59 17.89
C PHE A 52 -11.72 -13.93 18.24
N ASP A 53 -11.82 -14.26 19.53
CA ASP A 53 -12.38 -15.53 20.00
C ASP A 53 -13.90 -15.62 19.77
N ASN A 54 -14.65 -14.51 19.95
CA ASN A 54 -16.09 -14.47 19.71
C ASN A 54 -16.47 -14.45 18.23
N THR A 55 -15.58 -13.95 17.35
CA THR A 55 -15.82 -14.01 15.89
C THR A 55 -15.75 -15.44 15.37
N VAL A 56 -15.11 -16.34 16.11
CA VAL A 56 -14.99 -17.76 15.76
C VAL A 56 -16.27 -18.56 16.09
N VAL A 57 -17.13 -18.09 17.00
CA VAL A 57 -18.22 -18.93 17.58
C VAL A 57 -19.65 -18.60 17.08
N GLN A 58 -19.91 -17.45 16.48
CA GLN A 58 -21.29 -17.09 16.12
C GLN A 58 -21.46 -16.57 14.68
N ASN A 59 -21.43 -17.47 13.69
CA ASN A 59 -22.14 -17.21 12.44
C ASN A 59 -22.39 -18.50 11.65
N SER A 60 -23.65 -18.66 11.20
CA SER A 60 -24.18 -19.79 10.45
C SER A 60 -23.32 -20.20 9.24
N GLU A 61 -23.20 -21.51 9.00
CA GLU A 61 -22.21 -22.16 8.14
C GLU A 61 -22.10 -21.66 6.70
N ILE A 62 -23.10 -21.01 6.15
CA ILE A 62 -23.10 -20.52 4.76
C ILE A 62 -22.48 -19.12 4.63
N LYS A 63 -22.65 -18.23 5.59
CA LYS A 63 -21.93 -16.94 5.64
C LYS A 63 -20.45 -17.14 5.99
N LYS A 64 -20.15 -18.10 6.84
CA LYS A 64 -18.78 -18.46 7.25
C LYS A 64 -17.90 -18.88 6.08
N PHE A 65 -18.43 -19.56 5.06
CA PHE A 65 -17.62 -20.07 3.94
C PHE A 65 -17.14 -18.95 3.02
N ASN A 66 -17.88 -17.88 2.86
CA ASN A 66 -17.52 -16.76 1.99
C ASN A 66 -16.72 -15.67 2.71
N GLU A 67 -17.01 -15.40 3.98
CA GLU A 67 -16.26 -14.39 4.75
C GLU A 67 -14.89 -14.90 5.26
N SER A 68 -14.73 -16.22 5.44
CA SER A 68 -13.45 -16.81 5.88
C SER A 68 -12.33 -16.73 4.82
N LYS A 69 -12.67 -16.48 3.55
CA LYS A 69 -11.70 -16.29 2.46
C LYS A 69 -11.21 -14.85 2.31
N LEU A 70 -11.92 -13.88 2.90
CA LEU A 70 -11.56 -12.48 2.76
C LEU A 70 -10.44 -12.10 3.75
N ILE A 71 -9.34 -11.61 3.21
CA ILE A 71 -8.27 -11.03 4.03
C ILE A 71 -8.81 -9.82 4.77
N LYS A 72 -8.66 -9.82 6.09
CA LYS A 72 -9.00 -8.70 6.98
C LYS A 72 -7.73 -7.89 7.28
N PRO A 73 -7.86 -6.55 7.38
CA PRO A 73 -6.74 -5.72 7.78
C PRO A 73 -6.31 -6.03 9.22
N ASN A 74 -5.01 -5.91 9.50
CA ASN A 74 -4.51 -5.85 10.86
C ASN A 74 -4.72 -4.44 11.44
N LEU A 75 -4.50 -4.26 12.74
CA LEU A 75 -4.75 -3.00 13.44
C LEU A 75 -4.04 -1.80 12.78
N MET A 76 -2.78 -1.96 12.38
CA MET A 76 -2.03 -0.89 11.72
C MET A 76 -2.61 -0.55 10.33
N GLN A 77 -3.03 -1.57 9.59
CA GLN A 77 -3.68 -1.40 8.30
C GLN A 77 -5.06 -0.74 8.44
N GLU A 78 -5.83 -1.06 9.49
CA GLU A 78 -7.10 -0.38 9.79
C GLU A 78 -6.93 1.11 10.03
N HIS A 79 -5.92 1.51 10.80
CA HIS A 79 -5.61 2.92 11.02
C HIS A 79 -5.25 3.64 9.71
N ALA A 80 -4.42 3.01 8.88
CA ALA A 80 -4.05 3.56 7.59
C ALA A 80 -5.26 3.68 6.64
N LEU A 81 -6.11 2.67 6.58
CA LEU A 81 -7.33 2.68 5.76
C LEU A 81 -8.29 3.80 6.19
N LYS A 82 -8.52 3.97 7.50
CA LYS A 82 -9.33 5.07 8.05
C LYS A 82 -8.76 6.44 7.70
N SER A 83 -7.43 6.58 7.73
CA SER A 83 -6.77 7.83 7.36
C SER A 83 -6.93 8.15 5.87
N LEU A 84 -6.82 7.16 4.99
CA LEU A 84 -7.06 7.31 3.56
C LEU A 84 -8.52 7.64 3.24
N GLU A 85 -9.45 6.99 3.91
CA GLU A 85 -10.88 7.29 3.80
C GLU A 85 -11.18 8.72 4.26
N SER A 86 -10.65 9.13 5.42
CA SER A 86 -10.80 10.49 5.93
C SER A 86 -10.23 11.53 4.97
N LEU A 87 -9.08 11.25 4.36
CA LEU A 87 -8.47 12.10 3.34
C LEU A 87 -9.39 12.29 2.14
N ARG A 88 -9.99 11.22 1.63
CA ARG A 88 -10.94 11.28 0.51
C ARG A 88 -12.22 12.04 0.89
N ASN A 89 -12.73 11.85 2.08
CA ASN A 89 -13.96 12.53 2.57
C ASN A 89 -13.80 14.06 2.64
N VAL A 90 -12.57 14.56 2.79
CA VAL A 90 -12.30 16.02 2.74
C VAL A 90 -11.83 16.49 1.36
N GLY A 91 -11.98 15.66 0.33
CA GLY A 91 -11.61 16.00 -1.05
C GLY A 91 -10.12 15.86 -1.37
N GLY A 92 -9.36 15.14 -0.53
CA GLY A 92 -7.95 14.85 -0.80
C GLY A 92 -7.79 13.80 -1.90
N GLU A 93 -7.04 14.12 -2.93
CA GLU A 93 -6.82 13.24 -4.09
C GLU A 93 -5.52 12.45 -4.00
N LYS A 94 -4.61 12.80 -3.09
CA LYS A 94 -3.28 12.20 -3.00
C LYS A 94 -2.94 11.87 -1.56
N GLY A 95 -2.49 10.64 -1.32
CA GLY A 95 -2.02 10.16 -0.03
C GLY A 95 -0.62 9.56 -0.11
N LEU A 96 0.16 9.69 0.95
CA LEU A 96 1.47 9.06 1.10
C LEU A 96 1.45 8.12 2.30
N ILE A 97 1.77 6.86 2.07
CA ILE A 97 1.92 5.86 3.13
C ILE A 97 3.40 5.56 3.33
N ILE A 98 3.89 5.82 4.53
CA ILE A 98 5.26 5.48 4.93
C ILE A 98 5.19 4.34 5.92
N SER A 99 5.78 3.20 5.55
CA SER A 99 5.77 2.01 6.39
C SER A 99 7.05 1.19 6.14
N ALA A 100 7.50 0.45 7.14
CA ALA A 100 8.67 -0.42 7.03
C ALA A 100 8.48 -1.53 5.98
N THR A 101 9.56 -2.13 5.51
CA THR A 101 9.51 -3.31 4.64
C THR A 101 8.90 -4.50 5.38
N GLY A 102 8.09 -5.31 4.69
CA GLY A 102 7.48 -6.50 5.29
C GLY A 102 6.22 -6.25 6.13
N THR A 103 5.75 -5.01 6.25
CA THR A 103 4.51 -4.68 7.01
C THR A 103 3.21 -4.96 6.24
N GLY A 104 3.29 -5.52 5.04
CA GLY A 104 2.12 -5.81 4.21
C GLY A 104 1.55 -4.59 3.48
N LYS A 105 2.42 -3.68 3.01
CA LYS A 105 2.01 -2.50 2.22
C LYS A 105 1.18 -2.86 1.00
N THR A 106 1.56 -3.90 0.27
CA THR A 106 0.83 -4.36 -0.92
C THR A 106 -0.57 -4.85 -0.56
N ILE A 107 -0.70 -5.59 0.55
CA ILE A 107 -2.00 -6.01 1.08
C ILE A 107 -2.83 -4.80 1.53
N LEU A 108 -2.22 -3.85 2.24
CA LEU A 108 -2.89 -2.60 2.62
C LEU A 108 -3.42 -1.84 1.39
N CYS A 109 -2.59 -1.72 0.37
CA CYS A 109 -2.99 -1.12 -0.90
C CYS A 109 -4.17 -1.87 -1.53
N ALA A 110 -4.11 -3.20 -1.62
CA ALA A 110 -5.19 -4.01 -2.16
C ALA A 110 -6.50 -3.88 -1.36
N LEU A 111 -6.41 -3.79 -0.03
CA LEU A 111 -7.56 -3.55 0.86
C LEU A 111 -8.19 -2.18 0.63
N ASP A 112 -7.37 -1.14 0.44
CA ASP A 112 -7.85 0.21 0.14
C ASP A 112 -8.49 0.29 -1.24
N VAL A 113 -7.88 -0.32 -2.25
CA VAL A 113 -8.46 -0.46 -3.60
C VAL A 113 -9.79 -1.21 -3.56
N ARG A 114 -9.90 -2.27 -2.75
CA ARG A 114 -11.17 -2.97 -2.56
C ARG A 114 -12.24 -2.09 -1.91
N ALA A 115 -11.88 -1.27 -0.93
CA ALA A 115 -12.81 -0.35 -0.28
C ALA A 115 -13.24 0.80 -1.21
N TYR A 116 -12.32 1.31 -2.02
CA TYR A 116 -12.59 2.38 -2.98
C TYR A 116 -13.39 1.87 -4.20
N SER A 117 -13.13 0.62 -4.62
CA SER A 117 -13.79 -0.05 -5.75
C SER A 117 -13.67 0.72 -7.09
N PRO A 118 -12.46 0.98 -7.59
CA PRO A 118 -12.27 1.67 -8.86
C PRO A 118 -12.71 0.80 -10.05
N ASP A 119 -13.17 1.43 -11.12
CA ASP A 119 -13.42 0.74 -12.41
C ASP A 119 -12.10 0.36 -13.09
N LYS A 120 -11.09 1.24 -13.01
CA LYS A 120 -9.75 1.01 -13.57
C LYS A 120 -8.67 1.40 -12.55
N PHE A 121 -7.83 0.45 -12.23
CA PHE A 121 -6.74 0.59 -11.27
C PHE A 121 -5.37 0.40 -11.93
N LEU A 122 -4.40 1.23 -11.55
CA LEU A 122 -3.02 1.13 -12.01
C LEU A 122 -2.04 1.03 -10.83
N PHE A 123 -1.26 -0.05 -10.82
CA PHE A 123 -0.17 -0.26 -9.87
C PHE A 123 1.18 -0.13 -10.57
N ILE A 124 1.99 0.82 -10.12
CA ILE A 124 3.26 1.14 -10.75
C ILE A 124 4.42 0.79 -9.83
N VAL A 125 5.37 0.03 -10.36
CA VAL A 125 6.61 -0.33 -9.65
C VAL A 125 7.84 -0.03 -10.50
N HIS A 126 8.98 -0.04 -9.87
CA HIS A 126 10.26 0.13 -10.56
C HIS A 126 10.80 -1.17 -11.17
N ASN A 127 10.48 -2.33 -10.61
CA ASN A 127 11.05 -3.62 -11.00
C ASN A 127 9.97 -4.66 -11.32
N GLU A 128 10.14 -5.35 -12.46
CA GLU A 128 9.22 -6.39 -12.92
C GLU A 128 9.08 -7.57 -11.93
N GLY A 129 10.15 -7.91 -11.19
CA GLY A 129 10.09 -8.97 -10.19
C GLY A 129 9.10 -8.70 -9.03
N ILE A 130 8.79 -7.42 -8.79
CA ILE A 130 7.81 -7.02 -7.76
C ILE A 130 6.37 -7.21 -8.26
N LEU A 131 6.12 -7.04 -9.58
CA LEU A 131 4.77 -7.11 -10.16
C LEU A 131 4.08 -8.44 -9.90
N ASN A 132 4.76 -9.55 -10.16
CA ASN A 132 4.18 -10.89 -9.98
C ASN A 132 3.76 -11.13 -8.53
N ARG A 133 4.62 -10.71 -7.58
CA ARG A 133 4.28 -10.80 -6.15
C ARG A 133 3.10 -9.90 -5.78
N ALA A 134 3.06 -8.68 -6.32
CA ALA A 134 1.97 -7.76 -6.07
C ALA A 134 0.63 -8.33 -6.58
N ILE A 135 0.61 -8.89 -7.78
CA ILE A 135 -0.58 -9.55 -8.34
C ILE A 135 -1.04 -10.69 -7.45
N GLU A 136 -0.13 -11.56 -6.99
CA GLU A 136 -0.50 -12.67 -6.10
C GLU A 136 -1.06 -12.19 -4.76
N GLU A 137 -0.56 -11.07 -4.22
CA GLU A 137 -1.11 -10.46 -3.01
C GLU A 137 -2.48 -9.82 -3.28
N PHE A 138 -2.67 -9.16 -4.41
CA PHE A 138 -3.97 -8.61 -4.82
C PHE A 138 -5.01 -9.71 -5.01
N LYS A 139 -4.70 -10.80 -5.71
CA LYS A 139 -5.60 -11.94 -5.89
C LYS A 139 -6.09 -12.53 -4.56
N LYS A 140 -5.27 -12.52 -3.52
CA LYS A 140 -5.70 -12.95 -2.18
C LYS A 140 -6.77 -12.04 -1.58
N VAL A 141 -6.72 -10.73 -1.88
CA VAL A 141 -7.69 -9.74 -1.40
C VAL A 141 -8.95 -9.71 -2.26
N PHE A 142 -8.84 -10.10 -3.53
CA PHE A 142 -9.92 -10.15 -4.51
C PHE A 142 -10.21 -11.57 -4.99
N PRO A 143 -10.66 -12.49 -4.12
CA PRO A 143 -10.82 -13.91 -4.46
C PRO A 143 -11.97 -14.21 -5.43
N TYR A 144 -12.78 -13.22 -5.77
CA TYR A 144 -13.96 -13.35 -6.65
C TYR A 144 -13.79 -12.66 -8.01
N GLU A 145 -12.68 -11.96 -8.22
CA GLU A 145 -12.36 -11.37 -9.53
C GLU A 145 -11.72 -12.42 -10.42
N ASP A 146 -11.97 -12.32 -11.73
CA ASP A 146 -11.43 -13.26 -12.70
C ASP A 146 -9.93 -13.03 -12.92
N GLU A 147 -9.22 -14.07 -13.33
CA GLU A 147 -7.78 -13.95 -13.66
C GLU A 147 -7.52 -12.93 -14.78
N SER A 148 -8.46 -12.77 -15.72
CA SER A 148 -8.40 -11.81 -16.80
C SER A 148 -8.50 -10.35 -16.35
N ASP A 149 -9.00 -10.10 -15.15
CA ASP A 149 -9.06 -8.74 -14.57
C ASP A 149 -7.70 -8.22 -14.15
N PHE A 150 -6.72 -9.12 -13.98
CA PHE A 150 -5.35 -8.79 -13.56
C PHE A 150 -4.41 -8.81 -14.78
N GLY A 151 -4.02 -7.64 -15.25
CA GLY A 151 -3.14 -7.47 -16.39
C GLY A 151 -1.74 -7.00 -16.04
N LEU A 152 -0.80 -7.31 -16.92
CA LEU A 152 0.59 -6.88 -16.87
C LEU A 152 0.94 -5.97 -18.03
N LEU A 153 1.59 -4.85 -17.73
CA LEU A 153 2.22 -4.00 -18.73
C LEU A 153 3.74 -4.00 -18.52
N THR A 154 4.38 -4.91 -19.22
CA THR A 154 5.83 -5.14 -19.16
C THR A 154 6.44 -5.14 -20.55
N GLY A 155 7.74 -5.38 -20.66
CA GLY A 155 8.41 -5.55 -21.96
C GLY A 155 7.84 -6.69 -22.79
N LYS A 156 7.22 -7.69 -22.16
CA LYS A 156 6.74 -8.92 -22.80
C LYS A 156 5.21 -9.01 -22.87
N ARG A 157 4.48 -8.38 -21.97
CA ARG A 157 3.02 -8.42 -21.87
C ARG A 157 2.43 -7.03 -21.96
N LYS A 158 1.31 -6.88 -22.65
CA LYS A 158 0.64 -5.59 -22.91
C LYS A 158 -0.88 -5.74 -22.73
N ASP A 159 -1.31 -6.02 -21.51
CA ASP A 159 -2.71 -6.25 -21.16
C ASP A 159 -3.40 -4.90 -20.83
N HIS A 160 -3.56 -4.01 -21.82
CA HIS A 160 -3.99 -2.62 -21.61
C HIS A 160 -5.42 -2.49 -21.06
N ASP A 161 -6.30 -3.46 -21.32
CA ASP A 161 -7.72 -3.36 -20.98
C ASP A 161 -8.08 -3.96 -19.61
N ALA A 162 -7.10 -4.51 -18.90
CA ALA A 162 -7.32 -5.10 -17.59
C ALA A 162 -7.93 -4.10 -16.59
N LYS A 163 -8.79 -4.59 -15.69
CA LYS A 163 -9.36 -3.81 -14.58
C LYS A 163 -8.28 -3.37 -13.60
N PHE A 164 -7.41 -4.32 -13.21
CA PHE A 164 -6.26 -4.11 -12.37
C PHE A 164 -4.99 -4.24 -13.20
N LEU A 165 -4.42 -3.13 -13.62
CA LEU A 165 -3.21 -3.11 -14.45
C LEU A 165 -1.97 -2.91 -13.57
N PHE A 166 -1.00 -3.80 -13.72
CA PHE A 166 0.29 -3.74 -13.03
C PHE A 166 1.40 -3.43 -14.05
N ALA A 167 2.10 -2.33 -13.85
CA ALA A 167 3.07 -1.83 -14.81
C ALA A 167 4.42 -1.52 -14.19
N THR A 168 5.51 -1.68 -14.96
CA THR A 168 6.76 -1.03 -14.61
C THR A 168 6.78 0.39 -15.15
N ILE A 169 7.39 1.32 -14.40
CA ILE A 169 7.50 2.71 -14.83
C ILE A 169 8.23 2.83 -16.18
N GLN A 170 9.26 1.99 -16.41
CA GLN A 170 10.03 1.98 -17.65
C GLN A 170 9.19 1.57 -18.87
N THR A 171 8.22 0.68 -18.67
CA THR A 171 7.34 0.25 -19.76
C THR A 171 6.22 1.26 -19.96
N LEU A 172 5.62 1.74 -18.88
CA LEU A 172 4.54 2.70 -18.94
C LEU A 172 4.97 4.02 -19.59
N SER A 173 6.17 4.53 -19.30
CA SER A 173 6.70 5.80 -19.84
C SER A 173 7.02 5.77 -21.35
N LYS A 174 7.01 4.59 -21.99
CA LYS A 174 7.20 4.51 -23.44
C LYS A 174 5.99 5.07 -24.16
N LYS A 175 6.24 5.97 -25.14
CA LYS A 175 5.21 6.64 -25.93
C LYS A 175 4.18 5.71 -26.54
N GLU A 176 4.61 4.52 -26.95
CA GLU A 176 3.76 3.46 -27.53
C GLU A 176 2.76 2.88 -26.52
N ASN A 177 3.07 2.95 -25.18
CA ASN A 177 2.23 2.38 -24.14
C ASN A 177 1.32 3.44 -23.49
N TYR A 178 1.86 4.58 -23.06
CA TYR A 178 1.01 5.57 -22.39
C TYR A 178 -0.05 6.21 -23.30
N LYS A 179 0.15 6.20 -24.63
CA LYS A 179 -0.85 6.69 -25.60
C LYS A 179 -2.16 5.88 -25.64
N PHE A 180 -2.14 4.67 -25.11
CA PHE A 180 -3.36 3.85 -25.00
C PHE A 180 -4.30 4.39 -23.91
N PHE A 181 -3.79 5.18 -22.98
CA PHE A 181 -4.55 5.68 -21.86
C PHE A 181 -4.85 7.17 -21.99
N ASN A 182 -6.12 7.53 -21.87
CA ASN A 182 -6.51 8.93 -21.77
C ASN A 182 -6.16 9.42 -20.34
N SER A 183 -6.17 10.75 -20.11
CA SER A 183 -5.90 11.36 -18.81
C SER A 183 -6.81 10.86 -17.68
N ASN A 184 -8.01 10.40 -17.98
CA ASN A 184 -9.01 9.94 -17.03
C ASN A 184 -9.24 8.41 -17.11
N HIS A 185 -8.27 7.65 -17.62
CA HIS A 185 -8.44 6.21 -17.82
C HIS A 185 -8.44 5.43 -16.51
N PHE A 186 -7.63 5.87 -15.54
CA PHE A 186 -7.50 5.21 -14.25
C PHE A 186 -8.12 6.05 -13.14
N ASP A 187 -9.00 5.45 -12.35
CA ASP A 187 -9.65 6.09 -11.22
C ASP A 187 -8.76 6.06 -9.96
N TYR A 188 -7.85 5.10 -9.92
CA TYR A 188 -6.96 4.90 -8.80
C TYR A 188 -5.56 4.48 -9.25
N ILE A 189 -4.55 5.22 -8.83
CA ILE A 189 -3.15 4.95 -9.21
C ILE A 189 -2.30 4.81 -7.95
N VAL A 190 -1.49 3.77 -7.88
CA VAL A 190 -0.53 3.53 -6.81
C VAL A 190 0.88 3.45 -7.35
N PHE A 191 1.76 4.20 -6.72
CA PHE A 191 3.21 4.09 -6.91
C PHE A 191 3.82 3.37 -5.72
N ASP A 192 4.32 2.15 -5.92
CA ASP A 192 5.13 1.47 -4.92
C ASP A 192 6.58 1.95 -5.02
N GLU A 193 7.23 2.09 -3.86
CA GLU A 193 8.59 2.65 -3.74
C GLU A 193 8.78 4.02 -4.43
N ALA A 194 7.83 4.94 -4.24
CA ALA A 194 7.83 6.28 -4.85
C ALA A 194 9.13 7.07 -4.66
N HIS A 195 9.92 6.76 -3.62
CA HIS A 195 11.23 7.37 -3.38
C HIS A 195 12.27 7.06 -4.46
N ARG A 196 12.11 5.96 -5.21
CA ARG A 196 13.00 5.60 -6.32
C ARG A 196 12.63 6.28 -7.62
N THR A 197 11.38 6.69 -7.77
CA THR A 197 10.88 7.37 -8.98
C THR A 197 11.29 8.83 -9.04
N ALA A 198 11.43 9.49 -7.91
CA ALA A 198 11.78 10.91 -7.85
C ALA A 198 13.22 11.24 -8.28
N ALA A 199 14.12 10.24 -8.30
CA ALA A 199 15.55 10.48 -8.53
C ALA A 199 15.98 10.55 -10.00
N SER A 200 15.23 9.99 -10.96
CA SER A 200 15.68 9.89 -12.35
C SER A 200 14.70 10.34 -13.43
N SER A 201 13.41 10.31 -13.18
CA SER A 201 12.39 10.55 -14.23
C SER A 201 11.89 11.99 -14.32
N TYR A 202 11.99 12.79 -13.25
CA TYR A 202 11.51 14.17 -13.22
C TYR A 202 12.47 15.19 -13.88
N ARG A 203 13.67 14.78 -14.28
CA ARG A 203 14.64 15.69 -14.96
C ARG A 203 14.48 15.76 -16.47
N SER A 204 13.60 15.01 -17.09
CA SER A 204 13.46 14.98 -18.55
C SER A 204 12.37 15.91 -19.11
N GLU A 205 11.58 16.58 -18.27
CA GLU A 205 10.48 17.46 -18.73
C GLU A 205 10.77 18.96 -18.59
N GLU A 206 11.98 19.35 -18.19
CA GLU A 206 12.42 20.78 -18.16
C GLU A 206 13.41 21.14 -19.28
N ARG A 207 13.27 20.52 -20.47
CA ARG A 207 14.00 20.98 -21.66
C ARG A 207 13.13 21.04 -22.89
#